data_60d60a1c7636f575ddad14e50302304f
#
_entry.id   60d60a1c7636f575ddad14e50302304f
#
_cell.length_a   1.000
_cell.length_b   1.000
_cell.length_c   1.000
_cell.angle_alpha   90.00
_cell.angle_beta   90.00
_cell.angle_gamma   90.00
#
_symmetry.space_group_name_H-M   'P 1'
#
loop_
_entity.id
_entity.type
_entity.pdbx_description
1 polymer ?
#
loop_
_entity_poly.entity_id
_entity_poly.type
_entity_poly.pdbx_seq_one_letter_code
_entity_poly.pdbx_strand_id
1 'polypeptide(L)'
;MLLFEKVGVENTEKALELALSSAKERGLDVVIATTGGGTVPVVLELAKKLGYEGKIVAVTHAFGSREKGKNILEPEKMQEFRDKGVTVVTAAHALSGAERGLSKKFSGIYPVEIVANTLKMLGQGTKVCVEIAMMALDSGAIDYGKQIIAVGGSGRGADTVCRLTPEYTSDLMGTKIHEILCKPSLEE
;
A
#
# COMPACT_ATOMS: atom_id res chain seq x y z
N MET A 1 -5.70 -6.88 16.88
CA MET A 1 -5.60 -5.59 16.14
C MET A 1 -5.09 -4.52 17.09
N LEU A 2 -4.03 -3.81 16.71
CA LEU A 2 -3.52 -2.62 17.43
C LEU A 2 -4.25 -1.38 16.89
N LEU A 3 -4.73 -0.51 17.79
CA LEU A 3 -5.30 0.79 17.43
C LEU A 3 -4.32 1.91 17.82
N PHE A 4 -3.99 2.77 16.87
CA PHE A 4 -3.29 4.03 17.14
C PHE A 4 -4.30 5.11 17.54
N GLU A 5 -3.94 6.00 18.43
CA GLU A 5 -4.85 7.06 18.90
C GLU A 5 -5.26 8.01 17.77
N LYS A 6 -4.35 8.29 16.84
CA LYS A 6 -4.58 9.19 15.71
C LYS A 6 -3.78 8.78 14.47
N VAL A 7 -4.16 9.33 13.33
CA VAL A 7 -3.38 9.22 12.08
C VAL A 7 -2.06 9.97 12.21
N GLY A 8 -1.01 9.48 11.54
CA GLY A 8 0.23 10.25 11.49
C GLY A 8 1.48 9.45 11.20
N VAL A 9 2.53 10.19 10.85
CA VAL A 9 3.84 9.64 10.52
C VAL A 9 4.51 8.98 11.73
N GLU A 10 4.17 9.37 12.92
CA GLU A 10 4.63 8.82 14.20
C GLU A 10 4.32 7.32 14.36
N ASN A 11 3.32 6.83 13.67
CA ASN A 11 2.93 5.42 13.71
C ASN A 11 3.78 4.54 12.79
N THR A 12 4.57 5.15 11.89
CA THR A 12 5.24 4.44 10.77
C THR A 12 6.16 3.34 11.25
N GLU A 13 7.02 3.61 12.19
CA GLU A 13 7.98 2.62 12.69
C GLU A 13 7.26 1.43 13.32
N LYS A 14 6.26 1.69 14.16
CA LYS A 14 5.49 0.64 14.84
C LYS A 14 4.64 -0.19 13.88
N ALA A 15 4.02 0.45 12.89
CA ALA A 15 3.25 -0.25 11.85
C ALA A 15 4.16 -1.16 11.01
N LEU A 16 5.33 -0.67 10.59
CA LEU A 16 6.29 -1.44 9.82
C LEU A 16 6.92 -2.59 10.64
N GLU A 17 7.24 -2.36 11.91
CA GLU A 17 7.71 -3.42 12.82
C GLU A 17 6.69 -4.56 12.92
N LEU A 18 5.42 -4.23 13.12
CA LEU A 18 4.33 -5.20 13.19
C LEU A 18 4.16 -5.95 11.85
N ALA A 19 4.24 -5.22 10.73
CA ALA A 19 4.13 -5.80 9.39
C ALA A 19 5.26 -6.82 9.12
N LEU A 20 6.51 -6.44 9.37
CA LEU A 20 7.67 -7.29 9.14
C LEU A 20 7.69 -8.52 10.08
N SER A 21 7.35 -8.33 11.36
CA SER A 21 7.26 -9.43 12.32
C SER A 21 6.21 -10.45 11.89
N SER A 22 5.00 -9.97 11.53
CA SER A 22 3.93 -10.83 11.04
C SER A 22 4.27 -11.52 9.71
N ALA A 23 4.94 -10.81 8.80
CA ALA A 23 5.40 -11.36 7.53
C ALA A 23 6.46 -12.45 7.74
N LYS A 24 7.44 -12.21 8.62
CA LYS A 24 8.49 -13.17 8.96
C LYS A 24 7.93 -14.45 9.55
N GLU A 25 7.03 -14.35 10.54
CA GLU A 25 6.40 -15.50 11.17
C GLU A 25 5.62 -16.38 10.19
N ARG A 26 5.05 -15.79 9.15
CA ARG A 26 4.17 -16.47 8.19
C ARG A 26 4.84 -16.77 6.85
N GLY A 27 6.09 -16.33 6.62
CA GLY A 27 6.78 -16.49 5.35
C GLY A 27 6.09 -15.71 4.21
N LEU A 28 5.60 -14.49 4.49
CA LEU A 28 4.84 -13.67 3.55
C LEU A 28 5.69 -12.50 3.02
N ASP A 29 5.40 -12.06 1.80
CA ASP A 29 5.96 -10.84 1.22
C ASP A 29 5.28 -9.60 1.81
N VAL A 30 6.00 -8.47 1.79
CA VAL A 30 5.52 -7.17 2.27
C VAL A 30 5.35 -6.20 1.12
N VAL A 31 4.17 -5.60 0.99
CA VAL A 31 3.86 -4.54 0.01
C VAL A 31 3.59 -3.25 0.77
N ILE A 32 4.35 -2.19 0.49
CA ILE A 32 4.24 -0.90 1.17
C ILE A 32 3.82 0.21 0.22
N ALA A 33 2.96 1.11 0.68
CA ALA A 33 2.71 2.37 -0.02
C ALA A 33 3.85 3.35 0.22
N THR A 34 4.32 4.01 -0.84
CA THR A 34 5.29 5.09 -0.73
C THR A 34 5.06 6.17 -1.78
N THR A 35 4.91 7.42 -1.36
CA THR A 35 4.72 8.55 -2.29
C THR A 35 6.07 9.15 -2.69
N GLY A 36 6.80 9.65 -1.73
CA GLY A 36 8.12 10.29 -1.92
C GLY A 36 9.29 9.46 -1.42
N GLY A 37 9.08 8.17 -1.16
CA GLY A 37 10.13 7.24 -0.76
C GLY A 37 10.44 7.22 0.75
N GLY A 38 9.76 8.00 1.58
CA GLY A 38 10.11 8.12 3.01
C GLY A 38 9.92 6.84 3.82
N THR A 39 9.01 5.96 3.44
CA THR A 39 8.74 4.69 4.12
C THR A 39 9.81 3.63 3.84
N VAL A 40 10.46 3.69 2.66
CA VAL A 40 11.41 2.66 2.21
C VAL A 40 12.66 2.56 3.10
N PRO A 41 13.36 3.65 3.46
CA PRO A 41 14.51 3.55 4.37
C PRO A 41 14.15 2.92 5.72
N VAL A 42 12.99 3.28 6.27
CA VAL A 42 12.53 2.75 7.58
C VAL A 42 12.25 1.26 7.50
N VAL A 43 11.55 0.78 6.45
CA VAL A 43 11.28 -0.66 6.30
C VAL A 43 12.55 -1.47 6.10
N LEU A 44 13.54 -0.94 5.36
CA LEU A 44 14.82 -1.62 5.15
C LEU A 44 15.65 -1.74 6.43
N GLU A 45 15.69 -0.69 7.24
CA GLU A 45 16.36 -0.69 8.54
C GLU A 45 15.72 -1.72 9.48
N LEU A 46 14.39 -1.69 9.59
CA LEU A 46 13.64 -2.64 10.41
C LEU A 46 13.76 -4.08 9.90
N ALA A 47 13.73 -4.30 8.58
CA ALA A 47 13.91 -5.62 7.99
C ALA A 47 15.27 -6.23 8.38
N LYS A 48 16.35 -5.43 8.31
CA LYS A 48 17.68 -5.85 8.77
C LYS A 48 17.70 -6.17 10.26
N LYS A 49 17.13 -5.28 11.09
CA LYS A 49 17.04 -5.45 12.55
C LYS A 49 16.28 -6.71 12.97
N LEU A 50 15.18 -7.00 12.27
CA LEU A 50 14.31 -8.14 12.56
C LEU A 50 14.74 -9.43 11.85
N GLY A 51 15.73 -9.37 10.94
CA GLY A 51 16.16 -10.50 10.11
C GLY A 51 15.03 -10.98 9.19
N TYR A 52 14.32 -10.04 8.55
CA TYR A 52 13.32 -10.35 7.53
C TYR A 52 14.00 -10.42 6.16
N GLU A 53 13.86 -11.58 5.49
CA GLU A 53 14.50 -11.87 4.20
C GLU A 53 13.50 -12.03 3.05
N GLY A 54 12.20 -11.85 3.32
CA GLY A 54 11.15 -11.89 2.29
C GLY A 54 11.21 -10.68 1.35
N LYS A 55 10.45 -10.77 0.26
CA LYS A 55 10.38 -9.68 -0.72
C LYS A 55 9.70 -8.45 -0.13
N ILE A 56 10.26 -7.28 -0.46
CA ILE A 56 9.66 -5.97 -0.18
C ILE A 56 9.30 -5.32 -1.51
N VAL A 57 8.03 -4.99 -1.67
CA VAL A 57 7.49 -4.27 -2.84
C VAL A 57 7.04 -2.88 -2.41
N ALA A 58 7.60 -1.85 -3.02
CA ALA A 58 7.24 -0.45 -2.78
C ALA A 58 6.37 0.06 -3.93
N VAL A 59 5.12 0.39 -3.65
CA VAL A 59 4.16 0.91 -4.63
C VAL A 59 4.09 2.42 -4.51
N THR A 60 4.42 3.12 -5.61
CA THR A 60 4.40 4.58 -5.68
C THR A 60 3.06 5.11 -6.19
N HIS A 61 2.90 6.43 -6.21
CA HIS A 61 1.82 7.06 -6.97
C HIS A 61 1.96 6.82 -8.47
N ALA A 62 0.84 6.90 -9.19
CA ALA A 62 0.83 6.86 -10.65
C ALA A 62 1.73 7.96 -11.24
N PHE A 63 2.43 7.62 -12.31
CA PHE A 63 3.24 8.58 -13.08
C PHE A 63 2.38 9.74 -13.55
N GLY A 64 2.87 10.96 -13.41
CA GLY A 64 2.12 12.16 -13.80
C GLY A 64 0.99 12.58 -12.86
N SER A 65 0.83 11.96 -11.69
CA SER A 65 -0.28 12.21 -10.76
C SER A 65 -0.30 13.61 -10.16
N ARG A 66 0.84 14.24 -9.94
CA ARG A 66 0.99 15.63 -9.49
C ARG A 66 1.33 16.59 -10.63
N GLU A 67 2.31 16.23 -11.43
CA GLU A 67 2.81 17.01 -12.55
C GLU A 67 2.93 16.10 -13.77
N LYS A 68 2.32 16.51 -14.89
CA LYS A 68 2.35 15.74 -16.13
C LYS A 68 3.79 15.46 -16.57
N GLY A 69 4.07 14.20 -16.90
CA GLY A 69 5.39 13.78 -17.36
C GLY A 69 6.44 13.58 -16.26
N LYS A 70 6.07 13.71 -14.97
CA LYS A 70 6.99 13.49 -13.85
C LYS A 70 6.46 12.48 -12.84
N ASN A 71 7.35 11.71 -12.25
CA ASN A 71 7.04 10.90 -11.09
C ASN A 71 7.25 11.74 -9.80
N ILE A 72 6.48 11.45 -8.74
CA ILE A 72 6.69 12.08 -7.44
C ILE A 72 7.97 11.53 -6.80
N LEU A 73 8.20 10.22 -6.91
CA LEU A 73 9.47 9.60 -6.51
C LEU A 73 10.47 9.74 -7.65
N GLU A 74 11.58 10.42 -7.38
CA GLU A 74 12.63 10.69 -8.37
C GLU A 74 13.28 9.41 -8.91
N PRO A 75 13.66 9.37 -10.21
CA PRO A 75 14.22 8.17 -10.84
C PRO A 75 15.47 7.64 -10.13
N GLU A 76 16.36 8.53 -9.68
CA GLU A 76 17.58 8.18 -8.95
C GLU A 76 17.27 7.47 -7.64
N LYS A 77 16.25 7.94 -6.93
CA LYS A 77 15.81 7.34 -5.68
C LYS A 77 15.11 5.99 -5.90
N MET A 78 14.37 5.87 -7.00
CA MET A 78 13.79 4.59 -7.41
C MET A 78 14.89 3.56 -7.70
N GLN A 79 15.97 3.98 -8.38
CA GLN A 79 17.10 3.10 -8.68
C GLN A 79 17.84 2.71 -7.40
N GLU A 80 18.10 3.65 -6.49
CA GLU A 80 18.68 3.37 -5.17
C GLU A 80 17.91 2.29 -4.41
N PHE A 81 16.57 2.33 -4.46
CA PHE A 81 15.75 1.31 -3.78
C PHE A 81 15.85 -0.06 -4.46
N ARG A 82 15.88 -0.09 -5.80
CA ARG A 82 16.11 -1.34 -6.54
C ARG A 82 17.46 -1.96 -6.24
N ASP A 83 18.52 -1.14 -6.15
CA ASP A 83 19.88 -1.59 -5.82
C ASP A 83 19.95 -2.17 -4.39
N LYS A 84 19.04 -1.77 -3.51
CA LYS A 84 18.84 -2.32 -2.16
C LYS A 84 17.90 -3.53 -2.11
N GLY A 85 17.49 -4.08 -3.26
CA GLY A 85 16.64 -5.26 -3.35
C GLY A 85 15.13 -5.00 -3.22
N VAL A 86 14.68 -3.73 -3.24
CA VAL A 86 13.24 -3.41 -3.21
C VAL A 86 12.68 -3.40 -4.63
N THR A 87 11.59 -4.14 -4.84
CA THR A 87 10.82 -4.05 -6.09
C THR A 87 9.99 -2.77 -6.07
N VAL A 88 10.23 -1.85 -7.02
CA VAL A 88 9.49 -0.58 -7.09
C VAL A 88 8.46 -0.63 -8.22
N VAL A 89 7.20 -0.45 -7.86
CA VAL A 89 6.03 -0.46 -8.76
C VAL A 89 5.47 0.95 -8.89
N THR A 90 5.32 1.42 -10.14
CA THR A 90 4.58 2.65 -10.47
C THR A 90 3.49 2.27 -11.47
N ALA A 91 2.23 2.37 -11.07
CA ALA A 91 1.08 1.97 -11.87
C ALA A 91 -0.10 2.92 -11.65
N ALA A 92 -1.11 2.83 -12.50
CA ALA A 92 -2.39 3.52 -12.26
C ALA A 92 -3.01 3.04 -10.94
N HIS A 93 -3.66 3.95 -10.21
CA HIS A 93 -4.33 3.59 -8.96
C HIS A 93 -5.53 2.65 -9.23
N ALA A 94 -5.49 1.46 -8.69
CA ALA A 94 -6.48 0.40 -8.92
C ALA A 94 -7.91 0.79 -8.48
N LEU A 95 -8.03 1.58 -7.40
CA LEU A 95 -9.32 2.02 -6.85
C LEU A 95 -9.67 3.48 -7.16
N SER A 96 -9.03 4.10 -8.15
CA SER A 96 -9.38 5.45 -8.59
C SER A 96 -9.06 5.69 -10.07
N GLY A 97 -7.90 5.45 -10.53
CA GLY A 97 -7.42 5.48 -11.92
C GLY A 97 -8.26 6.31 -12.92
N ALA A 98 -8.70 5.64 -13.97
CA ALA A 98 -9.49 6.24 -15.04
C ALA A 98 -10.88 6.71 -14.56
N GLU A 99 -11.51 5.99 -13.64
CA GLU A 99 -12.85 6.30 -13.14
C GLU A 99 -12.90 7.67 -12.43
N ARG A 100 -11.88 8.00 -11.63
CA ARG A 100 -11.75 9.34 -11.04
C ARG A 100 -11.60 10.44 -12.09
N GLY A 101 -10.97 10.16 -13.21
CA GLY A 101 -10.89 11.08 -14.34
C GLY A 101 -12.26 11.34 -14.97
N LEU A 102 -13.07 10.28 -15.11
CA LEU A 102 -14.43 10.36 -15.64
C LEU A 102 -15.35 11.09 -14.67
N SER A 103 -15.34 10.74 -13.37
CA SER A 103 -16.21 11.39 -12.37
C SER A 103 -15.90 12.89 -12.22
N LYS A 104 -14.62 13.29 -12.30
CA LYS A 104 -14.23 14.71 -12.31
C LYS A 104 -14.73 15.46 -13.55
N LYS A 105 -14.79 14.80 -14.71
CA LYS A 105 -15.15 15.44 -15.97
C LYS A 105 -16.67 15.49 -16.19
N PHE A 106 -17.36 14.42 -15.83
CA PHE A 106 -18.78 14.23 -16.15
C PHE A 106 -19.70 14.26 -14.93
N SER A 107 -19.13 14.35 -13.72
CA SER A 107 -19.83 14.19 -12.44
C SER A 107 -20.47 12.81 -12.28
N GLY A 108 -21.16 12.58 -11.16
CA GLY A 108 -21.82 11.30 -10.89
C GLY A 108 -20.99 10.40 -9.95
N ILE A 109 -21.53 9.20 -9.71
CA ILE A 109 -20.94 8.17 -8.84
C ILE A 109 -20.63 6.96 -9.69
N TYR A 110 -19.43 6.45 -9.56
CA TYR A 110 -18.92 5.34 -10.34
C TYR A 110 -18.64 4.12 -9.45
N PRO A 111 -18.78 2.88 -9.95
CA PRO A 111 -18.71 1.66 -9.15
C PRO A 111 -17.45 1.50 -8.31
N VAL A 112 -16.26 1.77 -8.87
CA VAL A 112 -14.99 1.64 -8.15
C VAL A 112 -14.84 2.69 -7.05
N GLU A 113 -15.42 3.88 -7.22
CA GLU A 113 -15.46 4.91 -6.17
C GLU A 113 -16.31 4.45 -4.98
N ILE A 114 -17.40 3.69 -5.21
CA ILE A 114 -18.20 3.10 -4.14
C ILE A 114 -17.35 2.11 -3.35
N VAL A 115 -16.65 1.19 -4.02
CA VAL A 115 -15.75 0.23 -3.37
C VAL A 115 -14.68 0.94 -2.56
N ALA A 116 -14.02 1.94 -3.15
CA ALA A 116 -12.99 2.72 -2.47
C ALA A 116 -13.51 3.40 -1.20
N ASN A 117 -14.70 4.00 -1.25
CA ASN A 117 -15.30 4.68 -0.10
C ASN A 117 -15.81 3.68 0.96
N THR A 118 -16.32 2.52 0.56
CA THR A 118 -16.68 1.45 1.49
C THR A 118 -15.45 0.97 2.29
N LEU A 119 -14.32 0.76 1.62
CA LEU A 119 -13.08 0.39 2.30
C LEU A 119 -12.59 1.47 3.28
N LYS A 120 -12.81 2.76 2.98
CA LYS A 120 -12.47 3.87 3.89
C LYS A 120 -13.31 3.88 5.17
N MET A 121 -14.47 3.22 5.20
CA MET A 121 -15.23 3.03 6.44
C MET A 121 -14.42 2.25 7.50
N LEU A 122 -13.44 1.47 7.05
CA LEU A 122 -12.48 0.78 7.92
C LEU A 122 -11.19 1.58 8.16
N GLY A 123 -11.11 2.78 7.60
CA GLY A 123 -9.92 3.66 7.61
C GLY A 123 -9.29 3.84 6.22
N GLN A 124 -8.76 5.04 5.97
CA GLN A 124 -8.11 5.37 4.69
C GLN A 124 -6.96 4.41 4.38
N GLY A 125 -6.16 4.03 5.39
CA GLY A 125 -5.04 3.11 5.23
C GLY A 125 -5.48 1.72 4.78
N THR A 126 -6.65 1.23 5.22
CA THR A 126 -7.23 -0.05 4.76
C THR A 126 -7.50 -0.02 3.25
N LYS A 127 -8.11 1.06 2.75
CA LYS A 127 -8.30 1.27 1.31
C LYS A 127 -6.97 1.25 0.56
N VAL A 128 -5.95 1.91 1.10
CA VAL A 128 -4.62 1.95 0.49
C VAL A 128 -3.97 0.57 0.47
N CYS A 129 -4.08 -0.22 1.55
CA CYS A 129 -3.56 -1.59 1.59
C CYS A 129 -4.13 -2.46 0.46
N VAL A 130 -5.44 -2.42 0.25
CA VAL A 130 -6.12 -3.16 -0.83
C VAL A 130 -5.66 -2.66 -2.19
N GLU A 131 -5.63 -1.35 -2.40
CA GLU A 131 -5.23 -0.73 -3.68
C GLU A 131 -3.81 -1.10 -4.10
N ILE A 132 -2.82 -0.95 -3.20
CA ILE A 132 -1.42 -1.25 -3.52
C ILE A 132 -1.16 -2.73 -3.72
N ALA A 133 -1.91 -3.60 -3.05
CA ALA A 133 -1.83 -5.04 -3.23
C ALA A 133 -2.27 -5.46 -4.63
N MET A 134 -3.41 -4.94 -5.12
CA MET A 134 -3.85 -5.14 -6.51
C MET A 134 -2.85 -4.56 -7.51
N MET A 135 -2.33 -3.34 -7.28
CA MET A 135 -1.32 -2.73 -8.16
C MET A 135 -0.03 -3.57 -8.23
N ALA A 136 0.40 -4.15 -7.11
CA ALA A 136 1.55 -5.04 -7.08
C ALA A 136 1.29 -6.35 -7.82
N LEU A 137 0.08 -6.91 -7.71
CA LEU A 137 -0.31 -8.12 -8.42
C LEU A 137 -0.42 -7.88 -9.94
N ASP A 138 -1.13 -6.83 -10.37
CA ASP A 138 -1.29 -6.47 -11.78
C ASP A 138 0.05 -6.21 -12.48
N SER A 139 1.04 -5.71 -11.72
CA SER A 139 2.40 -5.47 -12.25
C SER A 139 3.29 -6.71 -12.26
N GLY A 140 2.83 -7.86 -11.76
CA GLY A 140 3.63 -9.08 -11.60
C GLY A 140 4.70 -9.00 -10.51
N ALA A 141 4.61 -8.02 -9.60
CA ALA A 141 5.58 -7.86 -8.51
C ALA A 141 5.38 -8.87 -7.38
N ILE A 142 4.20 -9.46 -7.27
CA ILE A 142 3.86 -10.52 -6.31
C ILE A 142 3.17 -11.67 -7.04
N ASP A 143 3.18 -12.86 -6.43
CA ASP A 143 2.60 -14.06 -7.02
C ASP A 143 1.07 -14.11 -6.83
N TYR A 144 0.36 -14.57 -7.85
CA TYR A 144 -1.08 -14.80 -7.79
C TYR A 144 -1.45 -15.85 -6.73
N GLY A 145 -2.56 -15.60 -6.03
CA GLY A 145 -3.12 -16.53 -5.03
C GLY A 145 -2.34 -16.59 -3.71
N LYS A 146 -1.25 -15.80 -3.56
CA LYS A 146 -0.48 -15.73 -2.33
C LYS A 146 -1.03 -14.69 -1.37
N GLN A 147 -0.98 -15.00 -0.07
CA GLN A 147 -1.18 -14.00 0.96
C GLN A 147 0.03 -13.06 1.04
N ILE A 148 -0.23 -11.82 1.39
CA ILE A 148 0.80 -10.81 1.63
C ILE A 148 0.46 -9.98 2.87
N ILE A 149 1.44 -9.25 3.37
CA ILE A 149 1.23 -8.14 4.31
C ILE A 149 1.30 -6.83 3.52
N ALA A 150 0.19 -6.09 3.51
CA ALA A 150 0.12 -4.76 2.90
C ALA A 150 0.18 -3.67 3.96
N VAL A 151 0.94 -2.61 3.69
CA VAL A 151 1.12 -1.47 4.59
C VAL A 151 0.71 -0.19 3.90
N GLY A 152 -0.32 0.44 4.43
CA GLY A 152 -0.87 1.70 3.95
C GLY A 152 -0.83 2.80 5.01
N GLY A 153 -1.35 3.96 4.66
CA GLY A 153 -1.45 5.07 5.60
C GLY A 153 -2.57 6.04 5.25
N SER A 154 -2.92 6.85 6.23
CA SER A 154 -4.01 7.84 6.15
C SER A 154 -3.56 9.21 5.65
N GLY A 155 -2.32 9.35 5.23
CA GLY A 155 -1.74 10.61 4.77
C GLY A 155 -0.24 10.50 4.56
N ARG A 156 0.55 11.04 5.50
CA ARG A 156 2.01 10.84 5.54
C ARG A 156 2.36 9.67 6.45
N GLY A 157 3.37 8.88 6.03
CA GLY A 157 3.82 7.70 6.77
C GLY A 157 2.93 6.48 6.55
N ALA A 158 3.05 5.52 7.46
CA ALA A 158 2.29 4.28 7.49
C ALA A 158 1.63 4.11 8.86
N ASP A 159 0.36 3.76 8.87
CA ASP A 159 -0.43 3.61 10.10
C ASP A 159 -1.40 2.42 10.04
N THR A 160 -1.42 1.70 8.93
CA THR A 160 -2.37 0.60 8.71
C THR A 160 -1.65 -0.59 8.09
N VAL A 161 -1.88 -1.77 8.66
CA VAL A 161 -1.32 -3.04 8.19
C VAL A 161 -2.45 -4.04 8.02
N CYS A 162 -2.54 -4.64 6.84
CA CYS A 162 -3.50 -5.69 6.51
C CYS A 162 -2.81 -6.95 6.01
N ARG A 163 -3.29 -8.11 6.42
CA ARG A 163 -2.99 -9.39 5.78
C ARG A 163 -4.12 -9.71 4.82
N LEU A 164 -3.79 -9.91 3.56
CA LEU A 164 -4.79 -10.13 2.52
C LEU A 164 -4.25 -11.01 1.38
N THR A 165 -5.17 -11.58 0.60
CA THR A 165 -4.89 -12.19 -0.71
C THR A 165 -5.49 -11.26 -1.75
N PRO A 166 -4.66 -10.57 -2.57
CA PRO A 166 -5.17 -9.70 -3.61
C PRO A 166 -5.69 -10.49 -4.80
N GLU A 167 -6.64 -9.91 -5.50
CA GLU A 167 -7.06 -10.31 -6.83
C GLU A 167 -6.67 -9.23 -7.85
N TYR A 168 -6.69 -9.55 -9.13
CA TYR A 168 -6.46 -8.58 -10.20
C TYR A 168 -7.53 -7.47 -10.19
N THR A 169 -7.19 -6.28 -10.68
CA THR A 169 -8.16 -5.17 -10.77
C THR A 169 -9.39 -5.51 -11.61
N SER A 170 -9.25 -6.42 -12.58
CA SER A 170 -10.36 -6.94 -13.38
C SER A 170 -11.35 -7.81 -12.60
N ASP A 171 -10.95 -8.33 -11.44
CA ASP A 171 -11.79 -9.11 -10.52
C ASP A 171 -11.61 -8.65 -9.06
N LEU A 172 -11.63 -7.34 -8.86
CA LEU A 172 -11.30 -6.71 -7.57
C LEU A 172 -12.11 -7.23 -6.38
N MET A 173 -13.36 -7.70 -6.61
CA MET A 173 -14.23 -8.24 -5.57
C MET A 173 -13.77 -9.63 -5.06
N GLY A 174 -12.87 -10.30 -5.76
CA GLY A 174 -12.21 -11.52 -5.33
C GLY A 174 -11.15 -11.33 -4.25
N THR A 175 -10.69 -10.08 -4.01
CA THR A 175 -9.71 -9.76 -2.96
C THR A 175 -10.23 -10.13 -1.57
N LYS A 176 -9.42 -10.84 -0.78
CA LYS A 176 -9.78 -11.30 0.57
C LYS A 176 -8.92 -10.60 1.62
N ILE A 177 -9.56 -9.79 2.46
CA ILE A 177 -8.92 -9.17 3.62
C ILE A 177 -9.08 -10.15 4.79
N HIS A 178 -7.99 -10.80 5.21
CA HIS A 178 -8.01 -11.81 6.27
C HIS A 178 -7.91 -11.18 7.66
N GLU A 179 -7.15 -10.07 7.77
CA GLU A 179 -6.88 -9.46 9.06
C GLU A 179 -6.44 -7.99 8.89
N ILE A 180 -6.89 -7.13 9.78
CA ILE A 180 -6.32 -5.78 9.99
C ILE A 180 -5.48 -5.87 11.25
N LEU A 181 -4.15 -5.83 11.12
CA LEU A 181 -3.23 -5.97 12.26
C LEU A 181 -3.15 -4.68 13.08
N CYS A 182 -3.12 -3.53 12.40
CA CYS A 182 -3.23 -2.22 13.04
C CYS A 182 -3.90 -1.20 12.12
N LYS A 183 -4.49 -0.17 12.73
CA LYS A 183 -5.00 1.03 12.05
C LYS A 183 -5.17 2.16 13.08
N PRO A 184 -5.33 3.41 12.65
CA PRO A 184 -5.78 4.48 13.54
C PRO A 184 -7.20 4.24 14.08
N SER A 185 -7.48 4.72 15.29
CA SER A 185 -8.86 4.93 15.74
C SER A 185 -9.57 5.88 14.76
N LEU A 186 -10.87 5.67 14.60
CA LEU A 186 -11.75 6.53 13.80
C LEU A 186 -12.62 7.41 14.70
N GLU A 187 -12.34 7.40 15.99
CA GLU A 187 -12.98 8.29 16.96
C GLU A 187 -12.43 9.71 16.77
N GLU A 188 -13.33 10.70 16.73
CA GLU A 188 -13.00 12.13 16.66
C GLU A 188 -12.71 12.70 18.05
#